data_50d240e75363c5e16a604952aad08315
#
_entry.id   50d240e75363c5e16a604952aad08315
#
_cell.length_a   1.000
_cell.length_b   1.000
_cell.length_c   1.000
_cell.angle_alpha   90.00
_cell.angle_beta   90.00
_cell.angle_gamma   90.00
#
_symmetry.space_group_name_H-M   'P 1'
#
loop_
_entity.id
_entity.type
_entity.pdbx_description
1 polymer ?
#
loop_
_entity_poly.entity_id
_entity_poly.type
_entity_poly.pdbx_seq_one_letter_code
_entity_poly.pdbx_strand_id
1 'polypeptide(L)'
;MEKDILNLLDTQNKIMLNILDLIADSNRWYTINEISTELLVVERTVQRYIHRLQELMDSYNDERDHLVTINYEKYKGIQLEIDSGSNYMELKGYILENDETMKIFKLIIFEEFQSISKYATDNFVSESAIRKSLKKIKQFLANYQLTLSRSTFSIEGEEKQIRLIIYITAWIIFKGVTWPFDFISKDKIYASVDHFAEELDINFSVIHQKQMAYMLAVNILRLRKKHVITMEKEWQDYVNLPKLVDSMPVLKSFISDYNIYIESELYFYVVLLQLKPKFYVSQNYQKSVFNYHKKRESNVYLATELFLEKFNEEICEIPEELHNRFFTTSFCVHLFSQLFSNIQVDIDGHMIFRNLEDDYPNLIKELTALINKLHETSGEQLFTKESFLLQKYMTLFSSVQPLTFYESEIKLFLDTDLPFFVKNNVKNQILDRFKYDFNLSFVEASEMDEADLVLTNIPNLLEEELRFSRQVHLFDFPFNHRDFIEIERKMKAITREL
;
A
#
# COMPACT_ATOMS: atom_id res chain seq x y z
N MET A 1 3.68 -6.64 2.98
CA MET A 1 3.47 -6.56 4.44
C MET A 1 2.07 -6.96 4.87
N GLU A 2 0.98 -6.44 4.31
CA GLU A 2 -0.38 -6.92 4.64
C GLU A 2 -0.51 -8.44 4.45
N LYS A 3 -0.03 -8.97 3.31
CA LYS A 3 0.06 -10.42 3.05
C LYS A 3 0.94 -11.15 4.09
N ASP A 4 2.01 -10.54 4.57
CA ASP A 4 2.88 -11.16 5.59
C ASP A 4 2.19 -11.18 6.95
N ILE A 5 1.42 -10.13 7.30
CA ILE A 5 0.60 -10.10 8.51
C ILE A 5 -0.50 -11.16 8.44
N LEU A 6 -1.16 -11.32 7.28
CA LEU A 6 -2.13 -12.40 7.06
C LEU A 6 -1.49 -13.80 7.19
N ASN A 7 -0.20 -13.95 6.90
CA ASN A 7 0.54 -15.20 7.12
C ASN A 7 0.87 -15.48 8.60
N LEU A 8 0.83 -14.47 9.46
CA LEU A 8 0.92 -14.66 10.91
C LEU A 8 -0.30 -15.39 11.47
N LEU A 9 -1.48 -15.14 10.93
CA LEU A 9 -2.73 -15.70 11.41
C LEU A 9 -2.71 -17.23 11.44
N ASP A 10 -3.54 -17.81 12.27
CA ASP A 10 -3.82 -19.22 12.15
C ASP A 10 -4.57 -19.51 10.85
N THR A 11 -4.52 -20.75 10.40
CA THR A 11 -5.13 -21.17 9.12
C THR A 11 -6.63 -20.90 9.10
N GLN A 12 -7.28 -20.98 10.24
CA GLN A 12 -8.71 -20.76 10.39
C GLN A 12 -9.07 -19.28 10.18
N ASN A 13 -8.43 -18.37 10.92
CA ASN A 13 -8.68 -16.94 10.81
C ASN A 13 -8.31 -16.41 9.42
N LYS A 14 -7.23 -16.94 8.83
CA LYS A 14 -6.86 -16.63 7.44
C LYS A 14 -7.95 -17.00 6.43
N ILE A 15 -8.52 -18.21 6.54
CA ILE A 15 -9.60 -18.65 5.64
C ILE A 15 -10.87 -17.83 5.90
N MET A 16 -11.21 -17.55 7.15
CA MET A 16 -12.37 -16.71 7.49
C MET A 16 -12.25 -15.30 6.90
N LEU A 17 -11.07 -14.67 6.97
CA LEU A 17 -10.82 -13.37 6.34
C LEU A 17 -10.92 -13.45 4.82
N ASN A 18 -10.37 -14.49 4.19
CA ASN A 18 -10.50 -14.66 2.74
C ASN A 18 -11.96 -14.86 2.31
N ILE A 19 -12.75 -15.62 3.07
CA ILE A 19 -14.21 -15.75 2.81
C ILE A 19 -14.87 -14.37 2.94
N LEU A 20 -14.57 -13.65 4.02
CA LEU A 20 -15.15 -12.34 4.28
C LEU A 20 -14.78 -11.33 3.18
N ASP A 21 -13.52 -11.31 2.73
CA ASP A 21 -13.06 -10.44 1.64
C ASP A 21 -13.80 -10.77 0.32
N LEU A 22 -13.95 -12.05 0.01
CA LEU A 22 -14.65 -12.49 -1.20
C LEU A 22 -16.12 -12.08 -1.22
N ILE A 23 -16.85 -12.31 -0.12
CA ILE A 23 -18.29 -11.99 -0.06
C ILE A 23 -18.57 -10.49 0.12
N ALA A 24 -17.57 -9.70 0.54
CA ALA A 24 -17.66 -8.24 0.65
C ALA A 24 -17.38 -7.51 -0.67
N ASP A 25 -16.71 -8.17 -1.62
CA ASP A 25 -16.31 -7.57 -2.90
C ASP A 25 -17.50 -7.12 -3.75
N SER A 26 -18.63 -7.86 -3.67
CA SER A 26 -19.85 -7.48 -4.37
C SER A 26 -21.10 -7.82 -3.55
N ASN A 27 -22.08 -6.92 -3.57
CA ASN A 27 -23.34 -7.10 -2.85
C ASN A 27 -24.25 -8.14 -3.58
N ARG A 28 -23.80 -9.40 -3.62
CA ARG A 28 -24.54 -10.52 -4.23
C ARG A 28 -24.52 -11.77 -3.35
N TRP A 29 -25.32 -12.72 -3.72
CA TRP A 29 -25.29 -14.06 -3.15
C TRP A 29 -24.14 -14.88 -3.74
N TYR A 30 -23.42 -15.61 -2.88
CA TYR A 30 -22.36 -16.54 -3.24
C TYR A 30 -22.74 -17.94 -2.81
N THR A 31 -22.67 -18.90 -3.73
CA THR A 31 -22.86 -20.30 -3.38
C THR A 31 -21.64 -20.86 -2.66
N ILE A 32 -21.83 -21.90 -1.84
CA ILE A 32 -20.70 -22.57 -1.15
C ILE A 32 -19.70 -23.14 -2.17
N ASN A 33 -20.19 -23.62 -3.32
CA ASN A 33 -19.34 -24.14 -4.39
C ASN A 33 -18.48 -23.04 -5.04
N GLU A 34 -19.04 -21.85 -5.32
CA GLU A 34 -18.25 -20.70 -5.81
C GLU A 34 -17.12 -20.34 -4.85
N ILE A 35 -17.42 -20.20 -3.56
CA ILE A 35 -16.41 -19.88 -2.53
C ILE A 35 -15.35 -20.98 -2.44
N SER A 36 -15.78 -22.25 -2.50
CA SER A 36 -14.90 -23.43 -2.48
C SER A 36 -13.91 -23.40 -3.65
N THR A 37 -14.41 -23.10 -4.84
CA THR A 37 -13.62 -23.04 -6.07
C THR A 37 -12.65 -21.86 -6.06
N GLU A 38 -13.14 -20.67 -5.71
CA GLU A 38 -12.35 -19.42 -5.71
C GLU A 38 -11.20 -19.47 -4.68
N LEU A 39 -11.49 -20.01 -3.49
CA LEU A 39 -10.50 -20.08 -2.41
C LEU A 39 -9.69 -21.39 -2.41
N LEU A 40 -9.95 -22.32 -3.32
CA LEU A 40 -9.34 -23.65 -3.39
C LEU A 40 -9.46 -24.41 -2.06
N VAL A 41 -10.62 -24.33 -1.41
CA VAL A 41 -10.92 -24.94 -0.11
C VAL A 41 -12.15 -25.83 -0.22
N VAL A 42 -12.11 -27.02 0.36
CA VAL A 42 -13.21 -27.99 0.31
C VAL A 42 -14.51 -27.40 0.90
N GLU A 43 -15.66 -27.59 0.25
CA GLU A 43 -16.98 -27.06 0.65
C GLU A 43 -17.33 -27.26 2.14
N ARG A 44 -17.06 -28.45 2.68
CA ARG A 44 -17.29 -28.75 4.11
C ARG A 44 -16.46 -27.82 5.02
N THR A 45 -15.28 -27.44 4.58
CA THR A 45 -14.40 -26.50 5.31
C THR A 45 -14.96 -25.09 5.22
N VAL A 46 -15.43 -24.67 4.04
CA VAL A 46 -16.11 -23.39 3.81
C VAL A 46 -17.32 -23.27 4.74
N GLN A 47 -18.23 -24.25 4.75
CA GLN A 47 -19.42 -24.28 5.62
C GLN A 47 -19.04 -24.12 7.11
N ARG A 48 -18.03 -24.86 7.57
CA ARG A 48 -17.56 -24.77 8.97
C ARG A 48 -17.06 -23.38 9.32
N TYR A 49 -16.31 -22.73 8.43
CA TYR A 49 -15.76 -21.40 8.70
C TYR A 49 -16.78 -20.28 8.53
N ILE A 50 -17.79 -20.45 7.67
CA ILE A 50 -18.94 -19.53 7.63
C ILE A 50 -19.67 -19.55 8.98
N HIS A 51 -19.94 -20.74 9.53
CA HIS A 51 -20.60 -20.86 10.83
C HIS A 51 -19.79 -20.17 11.94
N ARG A 52 -18.48 -20.39 11.95
CA ARG A 52 -17.57 -19.71 12.88
C ARG A 52 -17.51 -18.21 12.69
N LEU A 53 -17.56 -17.74 11.46
CA LEU A 53 -17.61 -16.33 11.14
C LEU A 53 -18.92 -15.71 11.65
N GLN A 54 -20.04 -16.41 11.53
CA GLN A 54 -21.32 -15.98 12.12
C GLN A 54 -21.22 -15.87 13.65
N GLU A 55 -20.68 -16.86 14.35
CA GLU A 55 -20.46 -16.79 15.82
C GLU A 55 -19.58 -15.59 16.21
N LEU A 56 -18.54 -15.29 15.43
CA LEU A 56 -17.68 -14.12 15.64
C LEU A 56 -18.41 -12.81 15.39
N MET A 57 -19.27 -12.76 14.37
CA MET A 57 -20.09 -11.57 14.07
C MET A 57 -21.14 -11.34 15.16
N ASP A 58 -21.74 -12.39 15.69
CA ASP A 58 -22.67 -12.27 16.83
C ASP A 58 -21.96 -11.65 18.03
N SER A 59 -20.77 -12.17 18.39
CA SER A 59 -19.96 -11.58 19.47
C SER A 59 -19.53 -10.13 19.19
N TYR A 60 -19.18 -9.83 17.93
CA TYR A 60 -18.84 -8.47 17.51
C TYR A 60 -20.02 -7.52 17.63
N ASN A 61 -21.22 -7.96 17.22
CA ASN A 61 -22.46 -7.18 17.29
C ASN A 61 -22.90 -6.93 18.73
N ASP A 62 -22.73 -7.93 19.62
CA ASP A 62 -23.08 -7.81 21.05
C ASP A 62 -22.22 -6.76 21.78
N GLU A 63 -20.99 -6.54 21.31
CA GLU A 63 -20.07 -5.57 21.91
C GLU A 63 -20.21 -4.15 21.32
N ARG A 64 -20.97 -3.98 20.25
CA ARG A 64 -21.04 -2.73 19.45
C ARG A 64 -22.45 -2.45 18.96
N ASP A 65 -22.75 -1.18 18.72
CA ASP A 65 -24.05 -0.74 18.16
C ASP A 65 -24.12 -0.89 16.62
N HIS A 66 -23.37 -1.82 16.04
CA HIS A 66 -23.32 -2.05 14.59
C HIS A 66 -23.74 -3.47 14.26
N LEU A 67 -24.51 -3.62 13.19
CA LEU A 67 -24.96 -4.91 12.72
C LEU A 67 -24.20 -5.36 11.47
N VAL A 68 -23.47 -6.46 11.60
CA VAL A 68 -22.86 -7.17 10.48
C VAL A 68 -23.35 -8.61 10.52
N THR A 69 -23.97 -9.08 9.45
CA THR A 69 -24.53 -10.43 9.41
C THR A 69 -24.21 -11.14 8.10
N ILE A 70 -24.12 -12.47 8.17
CA ILE A 70 -24.12 -13.32 6.99
C ILE A 70 -25.48 -13.98 6.89
N ASN A 71 -26.24 -13.58 5.88
CA ASN A 71 -27.50 -14.23 5.53
C ASN A 71 -27.22 -15.53 4.79
N TYR A 72 -27.87 -16.61 5.19
CA TYR A 72 -27.79 -17.91 4.52
C TYR A 72 -29.16 -18.34 4.01
N GLU A 73 -29.28 -18.58 2.70
CA GLU A 73 -30.45 -19.21 2.08
C GLU A 73 -30.04 -20.48 1.33
N LYS A 74 -30.74 -21.58 1.60
CA LYS A 74 -30.36 -22.92 1.14
C LYS A 74 -30.11 -23.05 -0.38
N TYR A 75 -30.77 -22.25 -1.20
CA TYR A 75 -30.65 -22.31 -2.67
C TYR A 75 -29.95 -21.14 -3.29
N LYS A 76 -29.70 -20.06 -2.54
CA LYS A 76 -28.97 -18.87 -3.00
C LYS A 76 -27.53 -18.83 -2.50
N GLY A 77 -27.27 -19.45 -1.35
CA GLY A 77 -25.96 -19.41 -0.70
C GLY A 77 -25.88 -18.40 0.43
N ILE A 78 -24.82 -17.62 0.47
CA ILE A 78 -24.57 -16.61 1.51
C ILE A 78 -24.43 -15.22 0.90
N GLN A 79 -24.81 -14.23 1.68
CA GLN A 79 -24.62 -12.80 1.37
C GLN A 79 -24.22 -12.07 2.65
N LEU A 80 -23.23 -11.19 2.54
CA LEU A 80 -22.87 -10.29 3.62
C LEU A 80 -23.82 -9.11 3.66
N GLU A 81 -24.39 -8.82 4.81
CA GLU A 81 -25.17 -7.63 5.07
C GLU A 81 -24.46 -6.77 6.11
N ILE A 82 -24.21 -5.52 5.76
CA ILE A 82 -23.52 -4.54 6.59
C ILE A 82 -24.44 -3.34 6.74
N ASP A 83 -24.78 -2.97 7.96
CA ASP A 83 -25.53 -1.76 8.24
C ASP A 83 -24.73 -0.52 7.82
N SER A 84 -25.44 0.58 7.46
CA SER A 84 -24.82 1.81 6.94
C SER A 84 -23.79 2.48 7.87
N GLY A 85 -23.84 2.15 9.16
CA GLY A 85 -22.87 2.60 10.16
C GLY A 85 -21.76 1.59 10.45
N SER A 86 -21.88 0.36 9.95
CA SER A 86 -20.92 -0.72 10.22
C SER A 86 -19.68 -0.58 9.37
N ASN A 87 -18.55 -0.85 9.98
CA ASN A 87 -17.29 -0.79 9.30
C ASN A 87 -16.74 -2.21 9.07
N TYR A 88 -16.75 -2.64 7.81
CA TYR A 88 -16.13 -3.88 7.39
C TYR A 88 -14.67 -4.02 7.90
N MET A 89 -13.93 -2.91 7.89
CA MET A 89 -12.55 -2.87 8.38
C MET A 89 -12.47 -3.05 9.90
N GLU A 90 -13.48 -2.61 10.65
CA GLU A 90 -13.55 -2.85 12.11
C GLU A 90 -13.76 -4.32 12.42
N LEU A 91 -14.62 -5.01 11.67
CA LEU A 91 -14.80 -6.45 11.80
C LEU A 91 -13.52 -7.22 11.47
N LYS A 92 -12.80 -6.82 10.41
CA LYS A 92 -11.47 -7.40 10.11
C LYS A 92 -10.50 -7.18 11.25
N GLY A 93 -10.45 -5.97 11.81
CA GLY A 93 -9.65 -5.65 12.98
C GLY A 93 -10.00 -6.54 14.18
N TYR A 94 -11.28 -6.72 14.46
CA TYR A 94 -11.77 -7.59 15.53
C TYR A 94 -11.33 -9.05 15.37
N ILE A 95 -11.39 -9.59 14.13
CA ILE A 95 -10.89 -10.94 13.85
C ILE A 95 -9.38 -11.03 14.07
N LEU A 96 -8.61 -10.01 13.64
CA LEU A 96 -7.17 -9.94 13.84
C LEU A 96 -6.80 -9.86 15.33
N GLU A 97 -7.46 -9.01 16.09
CA GLU A 97 -7.24 -8.85 17.54
C GLU A 97 -7.54 -10.13 18.33
N ASN A 98 -8.47 -10.95 17.87
CA ASN A 98 -8.83 -12.22 18.49
C ASN A 98 -7.96 -13.41 18.08
N ASP A 99 -7.09 -13.25 17.06
CA ASP A 99 -6.13 -14.29 16.68
C ASP A 99 -5.05 -14.49 17.75
N GLU A 100 -4.78 -15.74 18.10
CA GLU A 100 -3.82 -16.09 19.15
C GLU A 100 -2.40 -15.65 18.83
N THR A 101 -1.97 -15.76 17.58
CA THR A 101 -0.63 -15.30 17.17
C THR A 101 -0.52 -13.77 17.25
N MET A 102 -1.60 -13.06 16.92
CA MET A 102 -1.63 -11.60 16.99
C MET A 102 -1.65 -11.12 18.45
N LYS A 103 -2.35 -11.81 19.38
CA LYS A 103 -2.29 -11.53 20.80
C LYS A 103 -0.87 -11.68 21.36
N ILE A 104 -0.19 -12.78 21.00
CA ILE A 104 1.21 -13.00 21.39
C ILE A 104 2.11 -11.93 20.79
N PHE A 105 1.92 -11.60 19.50
CA PHE A 105 2.72 -10.58 18.83
C PHE A 105 2.53 -9.19 19.45
N LYS A 106 1.30 -8.81 19.81
CA LYS A 106 1.01 -7.58 20.56
C LYS A 106 1.82 -7.53 21.87
N LEU A 107 1.81 -8.59 22.67
CA LEU A 107 2.59 -8.65 23.91
C LEU A 107 4.11 -8.57 23.66
N ILE A 108 4.60 -9.11 22.55
CA ILE A 108 6.02 -8.99 22.17
C ILE A 108 6.35 -7.54 21.78
N ILE A 109 5.50 -6.89 20.99
CA ILE A 109 5.66 -5.47 20.61
C ILE A 109 5.75 -4.55 21.83
N PHE A 110 4.91 -4.81 22.83
CA PHE A 110 4.89 -4.03 24.09
C PHE A 110 5.90 -4.52 25.14
N GLU A 111 6.68 -5.57 24.83
CA GLU A 111 7.62 -6.22 25.76
C GLU A 111 6.95 -6.69 27.06
N GLU A 112 5.77 -7.27 26.92
CA GLU A 112 4.94 -7.80 28.00
C GLU A 112 4.88 -9.33 28.00
N PHE A 113 5.37 -9.99 26.94
CA PHE A 113 5.42 -11.44 26.83
C PHE A 113 6.53 -12.00 27.72
N GLN A 114 6.17 -12.59 28.86
CA GLN A 114 7.13 -13.01 29.89
C GLN A 114 7.71 -14.41 29.64
N SER A 115 6.86 -15.40 29.40
CA SER A 115 7.27 -16.78 29.13
C SER A 115 6.16 -17.60 28.49
N ILE A 116 6.54 -18.67 27.81
CA ILE A 116 5.61 -19.62 27.17
C ILE A 116 4.70 -20.26 28.23
N SER A 117 5.29 -20.73 29.35
CA SER A 117 4.54 -21.41 30.40
C SER A 117 3.53 -20.47 31.07
N LYS A 118 3.92 -19.23 31.38
CA LYS A 118 3.02 -18.25 31.98
C LYS A 118 1.85 -17.93 31.05
N TYR A 119 2.15 -17.64 29.78
CA TYR A 119 1.11 -17.35 28.80
C TYR A 119 0.15 -18.53 28.61
N ALA A 120 0.68 -19.78 28.58
CA ALA A 120 -0.11 -21.00 28.46
C ALA A 120 -1.12 -21.12 29.61
N THR A 121 -0.67 -20.86 30.84
CA THR A 121 -1.50 -20.94 32.03
C THR A 121 -2.56 -19.83 32.07
N ASP A 122 -2.17 -18.59 31.78
CA ASP A 122 -3.03 -17.42 31.90
C ASP A 122 -4.13 -17.40 30.82
N ASN A 123 -3.86 -17.97 29.64
CA ASN A 123 -4.78 -17.94 28.48
C ASN A 123 -5.38 -19.31 28.12
N PHE A 124 -5.10 -20.36 28.90
CA PHE A 124 -5.58 -21.74 28.66
C PHE A 124 -5.22 -22.29 27.28
N VAL A 125 -4.02 -21.96 26.80
CA VAL A 125 -3.48 -22.37 25.49
C VAL A 125 -2.34 -23.37 25.66
N SER A 126 -2.22 -24.36 24.78
CA SER A 126 -1.10 -25.32 24.86
C SER A 126 0.23 -24.66 24.52
N GLU A 127 1.30 -25.02 25.21
CA GLU A 127 2.65 -24.54 24.88
C GLU A 127 3.08 -24.84 23.44
N SER A 128 2.58 -25.95 22.85
CA SER A 128 2.88 -26.31 21.47
C SER A 128 2.26 -25.32 20.48
N ALA A 129 1.05 -24.82 20.74
CA ALA A 129 0.39 -23.78 19.95
C ALA A 129 1.16 -22.46 20.04
N ILE A 130 1.58 -22.05 21.24
CA ILE A 130 2.37 -20.84 21.45
C ILE A 130 3.71 -20.92 20.72
N ARG A 131 4.41 -22.06 20.78
CA ARG A 131 5.67 -22.26 20.03
C ARG A 131 5.46 -22.15 18.51
N LYS A 132 4.31 -22.62 17.99
CA LYS A 132 3.94 -22.47 16.58
C LYS A 132 3.74 -21.00 16.23
N SER A 133 3.04 -20.24 17.06
CA SER A 133 2.85 -18.78 16.88
C SER A 133 4.18 -18.03 16.93
N LEU A 134 5.06 -18.32 17.89
CA LEU A 134 6.39 -17.72 17.98
C LEU A 134 7.27 -18.06 16.76
N LYS A 135 7.13 -19.25 16.17
CA LYS A 135 7.81 -19.60 14.91
C LYS A 135 7.35 -18.71 13.75
N LYS A 136 6.06 -18.48 13.61
CA LYS A 136 5.49 -17.58 12.59
C LYS A 136 5.98 -16.14 12.78
N ILE A 137 5.97 -15.63 14.01
CA ILE A 137 6.47 -14.30 14.35
C ILE A 137 7.96 -14.17 13.99
N LYS A 138 8.79 -15.18 14.30
CA LYS A 138 10.21 -15.20 13.90
C LYS A 138 10.38 -15.15 12.39
N GLN A 139 9.59 -15.90 11.64
CA GLN A 139 9.62 -15.89 10.18
C GLN A 139 9.22 -14.52 9.62
N PHE A 140 8.16 -13.92 10.17
CA PHE A 140 7.74 -12.56 9.81
C PHE A 140 8.86 -11.54 10.05
N LEU A 141 9.46 -11.53 11.24
CA LEU A 141 10.54 -10.60 11.59
C LEU A 141 11.78 -10.78 10.69
N ALA A 142 12.11 -12.03 10.34
CA ALA A 142 13.25 -12.34 9.48
C ALA A 142 13.13 -11.72 8.07
N ASN A 143 11.90 -11.55 7.53
CA ASN A 143 11.69 -10.85 6.26
C ASN A 143 12.18 -9.40 6.29
N TYR A 144 12.27 -8.81 7.48
CA TYR A 144 12.66 -7.42 7.71
C TYR A 144 14.04 -7.29 8.41
N GLN A 145 14.88 -8.34 8.33
CA GLN A 145 16.21 -8.39 8.97
C GLN A 145 16.15 -8.23 10.50
N LEU A 146 15.03 -8.65 11.10
CA LEU A 146 14.84 -8.62 12.55
C LEU A 146 14.79 -10.03 13.12
N THR A 147 15.14 -10.18 14.39
CA THR A 147 15.07 -11.45 15.10
C THR A 147 14.30 -11.33 16.40
N LEU A 148 13.92 -12.47 16.98
CA LEU A 148 13.27 -12.54 18.28
C LEU A 148 14.21 -13.24 19.26
N SER A 149 14.58 -12.55 20.33
CA SER A 149 15.40 -13.10 21.42
C SER A 149 14.77 -14.37 21.99
N ARG A 150 15.60 -15.35 22.29
CA ARG A 150 15.14 -16.62 22.88
C ARG A 150 14.88 -16.52 24.37
N SER A 151 15.56 -15.62 25.05
CA SER A 151 15.52 -15.46 26.52
C SER A 151 14.50 -14.40 26.96
N THR A 152 14.44 -13.28 26.28
CA THR A 152 13.62 -12.11 26.64
C THR A 152 12.38 -11.93 25.77
N PHE A 153 12.29 -12.63 24.64
CA PHE A 153 11.26 -12.45 23.62
C PHE A 153 11.17 -11.01 23.07
N SER A 154 12.23 -10.22 23.27
CA SER A 154 12.34 -8.88 22.65
C SER A 154 12.70 -8.99 21.17
N ILE A 155 12.25 -8.03 20.37
CA ILE A 155 12.65 -7.89 18.97
C ILE A 155 14.06 -7.29 18.92
N GLU A 156 14.97 -7.96 18.21
CA GLU A 156 16.39 -7.58 18.08
C GLU A 156 16.71 -7.25 16.62
N GLY A 157 17.53 -6.21 16.43
CA GLY A 157 17.95 -5.69 15.14
C GLY A 157 18.20 -4.19 15.21
N GLU A 158 18.22 -3.53 14.07
CA GLU A 158 18.38 -2.10 13.97
C GLU A 158 17.14 -1.35 14.52
N GLU A 159 17.31 -0.48 15.51
CA GLU A 159 16.18 0.10 16.26
C GLU A 159 15.24 0.90 15.36
N LYS A 160 15.75 1.66 14.36
CA LYS A 160 14.89 2.38 13.41
C LYS A 160 13.99 1.41 12.61
N GLN A 161 14.52 0.25 12.22
CA GLN A 161 13.79 -0.81 11.52
C GLN A 161 12.72 -1.44 12.41
N ILE A 162 13.06 -1.71 13.68
CA ILE A 162 12.11 -2.25 14.68
C ILE A 162 10.92 -1.28 14.83
N ARG A 163 11.18 0.02 15.02
CA ARG A 163 10.14 1.03 15.19
C ARG A 163 9.23 1.13 13.98
N LEU A 164 9.80 1.10 12.77
CA LEU A 164 9.01 1.12 11.54
C LEU A 164 8.09 -0.10 11.44
N ILE A 165 8.62 -1.30 11.68
CA ILE A 165 7.84 -2.55 11.61
C ILE A 165 6.72 -2.56 12.66
N ILE A 166 6.99 -2.12 13.89
CA ILE A 166 5.98 -1.98 14.93
C ILE A 166 4.89 -0.98 14.51
N TYR A 167 5.29 0.20 13.99
CA TYR A 167 4.35 1.22 13.56
C TYR A 167 3.45 0.71 12.42
N ILE A 168 4.02 0.17 11.36
CA ILE A 168 3.24 -0.32 10.21
C ILE A 168 2.33 -1.48 10.63
N THR A 169 2.83 -2.39 11.46
CA THR A 169 2.02 -3.52 11.95
C THR A 169 0.85 -3.03 12.80
N ALA A 170 1.10 -2.13 13.74
CA ALA A 170 0.04 -1.54 14.56
C ALA A 170 -0.98 -0.78 13.70
N TRP A 171 -0.51 -0.02 12.69
CA TRP A 171 -1.39 0.68 11.78
C TRP A 171 -2.27 -0.27 10.95
N ILE A 172 -1.71 -1.36 10.42
CA ILE A 172 -2.47 -2.35 9.62
C ILE A 172 -3.51 -3.08 10.48
N ILE A 173 -3.18 -3.43 11.73
CA ILE A 173 -4.07 -4.16 12.63
C ILE A 173 -5.20 -3.25 13.13
N PHE A 174 -4.85 -2.08 13.65
CA PHE A 174 -5.80 -1.23 14.38
C PHE A 174 -6.44 -0.14 13.50
N LYS A 175 -5.86 0.19 12.33
CA LYS A 175 -6.35 1.20 11.35
C LYS A 175 -6.80 2.53 11.98
N GLY A 176 -6.25 2.88 13.15
CA GLY A 176 -6.66 4.07 13.90
C GLY A 176 -8.06 4.00 14.52
N VAL A 177 -8.70 2.84 14.52
CA VAL A 177 -9.98 2.58 15.19
C VAL A 177 -9.75 2.46 16.70
N THR A 178 -8.85 1.54 17.07
CA THR A 178 -8.49 1.28 18.47
C THR A 178 -7.16 1.98 18.80
N TRP A 179 -7.03 2.54 20.02
CA TRP A 179 -5.76 3.06 20.52
C TRP A 179 -5.07 1.99 21.36
N PRO A 180 -4.02 1.32 20.86
CA PRO A 180 -3.42 0.18 21.56
C PRO A 180 -2.32 0.54 22.56
N PHE A 181 -2.07 1.83 22.80
CA PHE A 181 -0.92 2.32 23.57
C PHE A 181 -1.36 2.80 24.96
N ASP A 182 -1.66 1.85 25.87
CA ASP A 182 -2.19 2.14 27.21
C ASP A 182 -1.23 2.98 28.10
N PHE A 183 0.08 2.95 27.79
CA PHE A 183 1.11 3.68 28.52
C PHE A 183 1.12 5.19 28.28
N ILE A 184 0.39 5.69 27.27
CA ILE A 184 0.35 7.09 26.88
C ILE A 184 -1.08 7.51 26.51
N SER A 185 -1.51 8.65 27.05
CA SER A 185 -2.84 9.21 26.75
C SER A 185 -2.96 9.55 25.27
N LYS A 186 -4.02 9.03 24.66
CA LYS A 186 -4.41 9.35 23.29
C LYS A 186 -4.53 10.86 23.08
N ASP A 187 -5.28 11.53 23.96
CA ASP A 187 -5.56 12.98 23.84
C ASP A 187 -4.28 13.81 23.92
N LYS A 188 -3.32 13.41 24.77
CA LYS A 188 -2.04 14.10 24.90
C LYS A 188 -1.21 14.01 23.59
N ILE A 189 -1.16 12.84 22.97
CA ILE A 189 -0.44 12.66 21.68
C ILE A 189 -1.13 13.42 20.56
N TYR A 190 -2.47 13.36 20.49
CA TYR A 190 -3.24 14.07 19.48
C TYR A 190 -3.02 15.58 19.58
N ALA A 191 -3.08 16.14 20.81
CA ALA A 191 -2.76 17.56 21.03
C ALA A 191 -1.35 17.93 20.57
N SER A 192 -0.35 17.04 20.79
CA SER A 192 1.02 17.28 20.27
C SER A 192 1.04 17.29 18.76
N VAL A 193 0.33 16.38 18.08
CA VAL A 193 0.23 16.35 16.60
C VAL A 193 -0.43 17.62 16.07
N ASP A 194 -1.50 18.08 16.72
CA ASP A 194 -2.22 19.31 16.33
C ASP A 194 -1.32 20.54 16.48
N HIS A 195 -0.58 20.67 17.58
CA HIS A 195 0.38 21.77 17.76
C HIS A 195 1.49 21.77 16.71
N PHE A 196 1.99 20.57 16.28
CA PHE A 196 2.94 20.48 15.17
C PHE A 196 2.29 20.94 13.84
N ALA A 197 1.06 20.55 13.60
CA ALA A 197 0.31 20.94 12.41
C ALA A 197 0.10 22.46 12.34
N GLU A 198 -0.30 23.07 13.46
CA GLU A 198 -0.48 24.53 13.58
C GLU A 198 0.82 25.30 13.34
N GLU A 199 1.94 24.89 13.99
CA GLU A 199 3.21 25.59 13.85
C GLU A 199 3.80 25.48 12.43
N LEU A 200 3.53 24.36 11.75
CA LEU A 200 3.98 24.13 10.37
C LEU A 200 3.00 24.62 9.31
N ASP A 201 1.87 25.21 9.71
CA ASP A 201 0.78 25.64 8.82
C ASP A 201 0.30 24.49 7.91
N ILE A 202 -0.03 23.36 8.52
CA ILE A 202 -0.46 22.13 7.83
C ILE A 202 -1.83 21.70 8.35
N ASN A 203 -2.76 21.42 7.43
CA ASN A 203 -4.03 20.82 7.76
C ASN A 203 -3.94 19.30 7.61
N PHE A 204 -3.94 18.57 8.72
CA PHE A 204 -4.07 17.11 8.70
C PHE A 204 -5.52 16.68 8.52
N SER A 205 -5.75 15.66 7.67
CA SER A 205 -6.99 14.89 7.78
C SER A 205 -6.95 14.04 9.05
N VAL A 206 -8.11 13.61 9.52
CA VAL A 206 -8.25 12.71 10.69
C VAL A 206 -7.35 11.47 10.57
N ILE A 207 -7.22 10.93 9.35
CA ILE A 207 -6.37 9.75 9.09
C ILE A 207 -4.89 10.10 9.30
N HIS A 208 -4.42 11.22 8.75
CA HIS A 208 -3.01 11.63 8.90
C HIS A 208 -2.65 11.97 10.35
N GLN A 209 -3.57 12.61 11.09
CA GLN A 209 -3.40 12.86 12.51
C GLN A 209 -3.23 11.55 13.28
N LYS A 210 -4.09 10.55 13.01
CA LYS A 210 -3.99 9.23 13.62
C LYS A 210 -2.68 8.51 13.27
N GLN A 211 -2.23 8.55 12.01
CA GLN A 211 -0.97 7.96 11.59
C GLN A 211 0.22 8.57 12.30
N MET A 212 0.26 9.91 12.40
CA MET A 212 1.31 10.62 13.13
C MET A 212 1.28 10.26 14.62
N ALA A 213 0.11 10.20 15.24
CA ALA A 213 -0.04 9.83 16.63
C ALA A 213 0.49 8.40 16.92
N TYR A 214 0.17 7.42 16.05
CA TYR A 214 0.70 6.06 16.16
C TYR A 214 2.23 6.02 16.03
N MET A 215 2.77 6.74 15.04
CA MET A 215 4.22 6.82 14.83
C MET A 215 4.94 7.40 16.04
N LEU A 216 4.43 8.52 16.59
CA LEU A 216 4.97 9.12 17.80
C LEU A 216 4.86 8.20 19.02
N ALA A 217 3.71 7.54 19.20
CA ALA A 217 3.49 6.62 20.31
C ALA A 217 4.48 5.45 20.30
N VAL A 218 4.74 4.84 19.13
CA VAL A 218 5.72 3.76 18.98
C VAL A 218 7.13 4.24 19.33
N ASN A 219 7.53 5.42 18.86
CA ASN A 219 8.85 5.98 19.17
C ASN A 219 8.99 6.24 20.66
N ILE A 220 7.98 6.83 21.31
CA ILE A 220 7.98 7.07 22.77
C ILE A 220 7.99 5.76 23.55
N LEU A 221 7.23 4.74 23.11
CA LEU A 221 7.25 3.40 23.72
C LEU A 221 8.67 2.85 23.79
N ARG A 222 9.34 2.80 22.63
CA ARG A 222 10.68 2.22 22.53
C ARG A 222 11.69 2.97 23.38
N LEU A 223 11.62 4.33 23.35
CA LEU A 223 12.49 5.15 24.19
C LEU A 223 12.26 4.89 25.70
N ARG A 224 11.01 4.78 26.14
CA ARG A 224 10.66 4.45 27.55
C ARG A 224 11.17 3.06 27.96
N LYS A 225 11.21 2.12 27.02
CA LYS A 225 11.81 0.77 27.21
C LYS A 225 13.34 0.79 27.12
N LYS A 226 13.96 1.98 27.01
CA LYS A 226 15.41 2.21 26.92
C LYS A 226 16.07 1.69 25.63
N HIS A 227 15.29 1.51 24.58
CA HIS A 227 15.82 1.28 23.24
C HIS A 227 16.06 2.62 22.57
N VAL A 228 17.32 2.95 22.38
CA VAL A 228 17.77 4.24 21.85
C VAL A 228 18.21 4.08 20.39
N ILE A 229 17.81 5.02 19.55
CA ILE A 229 18.25 5.10 18.16
C ILE A 229 19.77 5.32 18.09
N THR A 230 20.44 4.57 17.24
CA THR A 230 21.84 4.83 16.90
C THR A 230 21.93 6.01 15.94
N MET A 231 22.74 7.01 16.27
CA MET A 231 22.98 8.18 15.41
C MET A 231 23.67 7.78 14.12
N GLU A 232 23.14 8.20 12.99
CA GLU A 232 23.80 8.10 11.68
C GLU A 232 24.42 9.44 11.32
N LYS A 233 25.64 9.40 10.78
CA LYS A 233 26.42 10.62 10.49
C LYS A 233 25.72 11.51 9.47
N GLU A 234 25.05 10.93 8.51
CA GLU A 234 24.35 11.60 7.42
C GLU A 234 23.19 12.47 7.91
N TRP A 235 22.60 12.17 9.08
CA TRP A 235 21.48 12.95 9.60
C TRP A 235 21.82 14.39 9.92
N GLN A 236 23.10 14.70 10.19
CA GLN A 236 23.57 16.07 10.35
C GLN A 236 23.53 16.87 9.04
N ASP A 237 23.54 16.17 7.89
CA ASP A 237 23.36 16.78 6.58
C ASP A 237 21.88 16.90 6.17
N TYR A 238 20.98 16.20 6.89
CA TYR A 238 19.54 16.28 6.66
C TYR A 238 18.84 17.30 7.55
N VAL A 239 19.37 17.57 8.75
CA VAL A 239 18.72 18.38 9.78
C VAL A 239 19.69 19.31 10.48
N ASN A 240 19.38 20.60 10.52
CA ASN A 240 20.02 21.54 11.45
C ASN A 240 19.28 21.56 12.78
N LEU A 241 19.51 20.53 13.59
CA LEU A 241 18.77 20.31 14.84
C LEU A 241 18.87 21.51 15.81
N PRO A 242 20.05 22.11 16.10
CA PRO A 242 20.14 23.25 17.00
C PRO A 242 19.26 24.42 16.57
N LYS A 243 19.34 24.81 15.27
CA LYS A 243 18.53 25.89 14.71
C LYS A 243 17.02 25.53 14.78
N LEU A 244 16.66 24.29 14.49
CA LEU A 244 15.26 23.86 14.49
C LEU A 244 14.67 23.91 15.89
N VAL A 245 15.37 23.38 16.89
CA VAL A 245 14.94 23.43 18.30
C VAL A 245 14.79 24.89 18.78
N ASP A 246 15.68 25.78 18.36
CA ASP A 246 15.59 27.19 18.73
C ASP A 246 14.45 27.93 18.07
N SER A 247 14.12 27.60 16.82
CA SER A 247 13.09 28.28 16.03
C SER A 247 11.69 27.66 16.14
N MET A 248 11.54 26.50 16.79
CA MET A 248 10.31 25.71 16.80
C MET A 248 9.82 25.43 18.24
N PRO A 249 8.98 26.32 18.83
CA PRO A 249 8.49 26.17 20.19
C PRO A 249 7.79 24.85 20.47
N VAL A 250 7.00 24.33 19.51
CA VAL A 250 6.31 23.06 19.66
C VAL A 250 7.29 21.90 19.84
N LEU A 251 8.44 21.94 19.15
CA LEU A 251 9.48 20.91 19.31
C LEU A 251 10.09 20.97 20.74
N LYS A 252 10.31 22.16 21.27
CA LYS A 252 10.77 22.33 22.65
C LYS A 252 9.77 21.76 23.68
N SER A 253 8.49 22.07 23.49
CA SER A 253 7.42 21.53 24.34
C SER A 253 7.36 20.00 24.24
N PHE A 254 7.41 19.45 23.05
CA PHE A 254 7.42 18.01 22.81
C PHE A 254 8.60 17.30 23.48
N ILE A 255 9.81 17.87 23.37
CA ILE A 255 11.00 17.36 24.07
C ILE A 255 10.77 17.31 25.57
N SER A 256 10.26 18.39 26.17
CA SER A 256 9.98 18.49 27.59
C SER A 256 8.87 17.54 28.04
N ASP A 257 7.77 17.48 27.32
CA ASP A 257 6.57 16.70 27.67
C ASP A 257 6.80 15.19 27.68
N TYR A 258 7.72 14.74 26.83
CA TYR A 258 8.04 13.32 26.69
C TYR A 258 9.43 12.93 27.17
N ASN A 259 10.21 13.89 27.72
CA ASN A 259 11.57 13.72 28.23
C ASN A 259 12.55 13.17 27.16
N ILE A 260 12.51 13.73 25.95
CA ILE A 260 13.33 13.29 24.82
C ILE A 260 14.58 14.17 24.76
N TYR A 261 15.58 13.89 25.61
CA TYR A 261 16.82 14.66 25.70
C TYR A 261 18.01 13.99 24.97
N ILE A 262 17.79 12.86 24.31
CA ILE A 262 18.82 12.14 23.58
C ILE A 262 18.89 12.70 22.15
N GLU A 263 20.05 13.19 21.75
CA GLU A 263 20.26 13.88 20.48
C GLU A 263 19.89 13.01 19.26
N SER A 264 20.29 11.74 19.24
CA SER A 264 19.95 10.81 18.15
C SER A 264 18.45 10.60 17.98
N GLU A 265 17.70 10.59 19.09
CA GLU A 265 16.24 10.51 19.06
C GLU A 265 15.63 11.74 18.38
N LEU A 266 16.11 12.93 18.72
CA LEU A 266 15.62 14.19 18.14
C LEU A 266 15.90 14.25 16.63
N TYR A 267 17.12 13.89 16.21
CA TYR A 267 17.42 13.75 14.78
C TYR A 267 16.46 12.79 14.09
N PHE A 268 16.26 11.61 14.67
CA PHE A 268 15.39 10.61 14.07
C PHE A 268 13.93 11.08 13.95
N TYR A 269 13.37 11.73 15.00
CA TYR A 269 12.01 12.29 14.92
C TYR A 269 11.88 13.30 13.79
N VAL A 270 12.85 14.21 13.63
CA VAL A 270 12.80 15.23 12.58
C VAL A 270 12.99 14.61 11.20
N VAL A 271 13.87 13.62 11.06
CA VAL A 271 14.06 12.88 9.81
C VAL A 271 12.79 12.10 9.42
N LEU A 272 12.08 11.50 10.40
CA LEU A 272 10.80 10.83 10.13
C LEU A 272 9.72 11.79 9.60
N LEU A 273 9.71 13.07 10.06
CA LEU A 273 8.80 14.08 9.50
C LEU A 273 9.08 14.35 8.02
N GLN A 274 10.35 14.32 7.61
CA GLN A 274 10.73 14.53 6.22
C GLN A 274 10.32 13.40 5.27
N LEU A 275 9.96 12.22 5.78
CA LEU A 275 9.45 11.10 4.97
C LEU A 275 8.02 11.30 4.47
N LYS A 276 7.30 12.26 5.01
CA LYS A 276 5.88 12.45 4.74
C LYS A 276 5.65 13.59 3.74
N PRO A 277 5.25 13.31 2.48
CA PRO A 277 4.98 14.36 1.48
C PRO A 277 3.97 15.42 1.94
N LYS A 278 3.09 15.07 2.87
CA LYS A 278 2.09 15.97 3.46
C LYS A 278 2.68 17.19 4.16
N PHE A 279 3.87 17.10 4.77
CA PHE A 279 4.51 18.23 5.41
C PHE A 279 4.99 19.29 4.42
N TYR A 280 5.28 18.88 3.18
CA TYR A 280 5.77 19.77 2.12
C TYR A 280 4.68 20.60 1.45
N VAL A 281 3.41 20.47 1.86
CA VAL A 281 2.34 21.41 1.50
C VAL A 281 2.62 22.79 2.09
N SER A 282 3.22 22.86 3.27
CA SER A 282 3.77 24.10 3.84
C SER A 282 5.00 24.53 3.03
N GLN A 283 4.88 25.64 2.29
CA GLN A 283 5.97 26.17 1.48
C GLN A 283 7.20 26.58 2.34
N ASN A 284 6.95 27.05 3.56
CA ASN A 284 8.03 27.43 4.48
C ASN A 284 8.81 26.20 4.94
N TYR A 285 8.10 25.13 5.31
CA TYR A 285 8.74 23.85 5.66
C TYR A 285 9.51 23.28 4.47
N GLN A 286 8.89 23.20 3.30
CA GLN A 286 9.54 22.71 2.07
C GLN A 286 10.84 23.47 1.76
N LYS A 287 10.77 24.81 1.72
CA LYS A 287 11.95 25.65 1.45
C LYS A 287 13.03 25.46 2.52
N SER A 288 12.65 25.34 3.78
CA SER A 288 13.60 25.14 4.87
C SER A 288 14.36 23.83 4.72
N VAL A 289 13.63 22.73 4.47
CA VAL A 289 14.22 21.38 4.30
C VAL A 289 15.10 21.34 3.06
N PHE A 290 14.57 21.69 1.88
CA PHE A 290 15.31 21.53 0.63
C PHE A 290 16.52 22.50 0.54
N ASN A 291 16.42 23.73 1.03
CA ASN A 291 17.57 24.64 1.08
C ASN A 291 18.69 24.10 1.99
N TYR A 292 18.32 23.43 3.10
CA TYR A 292 19.33 22.85 3.97
C TYR A 292 20.01 21.65 3.30
N HIS A 293 19.24 20.71 2.75
CA HIS A 293 19.77 19.56 2.01
C HIS A 293 20.65 19.98 0.83
N LYS A 294 20.18 20.97 0.05
CA LYS A 294 20.95 21.52 -1.08
C LYS A 294 22.26 22.16 -0.62
N LYS A 295 22.23 22.97 0.45
CA LYS A 295 23.43 23.60 1.01
C LYS A 295 24.44 22.58 1.54
N ARG A 296 23.97 21.47 2.07
CA ARG A 296 24.78 20.39 2.63
C ARG A 296 25.18 19.35 1.58
N GLU A 297 24.67 19.47 0.35
CA GLU A 297 24.86 18.51 -0.73
C GLU A 297 24.57 17.08 -0.24
N SER A 298 23.44 16.91 0.49
CA SER A 298 23.10 15.62 1.07
C SER A 298 22.92 14.58 -0.04
N ASN A 299 23.35 13.36 0.23
CA ASN A 299 23.28 12.25 -0.72
C ASN A 299 21.85 12.02 -1.25
N VAL A 300 20.84 12.12 -0.37
CA VAL A 300 19.41 11.96 -0.74
C VAL A 300 18.97 13.07 -1.71
N TYR A 301 19.39 14.31 -1.48
CA TYR A 301 19.03 15.43 -2.35
C TYR A 301 19.68 15.29 -3.73
N LEU A 302 20.99 15.01 -3.77
CA LEU A 302 21.73 14.81 -5.02
C LEU A 302 21.20 13.58 -5.80
N ALA A 303 20.88 12.50 -5.11
CA ALA A 303 20.25 11.33 -5.71
C ALA A 303 18.89 11.66 -6.34
N THR A 304 18.12 12.57 -5.69
CA THR A 304 16.82 13.00 -6.22
C THR A 304 16.98 13.89 -7.45
N GLU A 305 17.94 14.80 -7.45
CA GLU A 305 18.25 15.63 -8.64
C GLU A 305 18.68 14.72 -9.82
N LEU A 306 19.58 13.77 -9.58
CA LEU A 306 20.03 12.80 -10.59
C LEU A 306 18.87 11.96 -11.12
N PHE A 307 17.98 11.51 -10.23
CA PHE A 307 16.80 10.74 -10.65
C PHE A 307 15.89 11.55 -11.59
N LEU A 308 15.58 12.80 -11.26
CA LEU A 308 14.74 13.63 -12.11
C LEU A 308 15.38 13.89 -13.48
N GLU A 309 16.70 14.16 -13.50
CA GLU A 309 17.45 14.33 -14.74
C GLU A 309 17.30 13.07 -15.62
N LYS A 310 17.65 11.90 -15.08
CA LYS A 310 17.63 10.65 -15.83
C LYS A 310 16.21 10.20 -16.19
N PHE A 311 15.22 10.44 -15.34
CA PHE A 311 13.83 10.14 -15.62
C PHE A 311 13.32 10.97 -16.82
N ASN A 312 13.63 12.27 -16.87
CA ASN A 312 13.28 13.13 -18.00
C ASN A 312 14.00 12.72 -19.29
N GLU A 313 15.26 12.31 -19.21
CA GLU A 313 16.05 11.94 -20.39
C GLU A 313 15.67 10.59 -20.99
N GLU A 314 15.32 9.61 -20.14
CA GLU A 314 15.27 8.20 -20.54
C GLU A 314 13.87 7.58 -20.44
N ILE A 315 13.00 8.13 -19.60
CA ILE A 315 11.66 7.57 -19.38
C ILE A 315 10.59 8.45 -20.04
N CYS A 316 10.32 9.61 -19.48
CA CYS A 316 9.40 10.58 -20.08
C CYS A 316 9.57 11.96 -19.44
N GLU A 317 9.21 13.00 -20.19
CA GLU A 317 9.24 14.38 -19.71
C GLU A 317 8.20 14.61 -18.60
N ILE A 318 8.64 15.16 -17.47
CA ILE A 318 7.77 15.53 -16.35
C ILE A 318 7.15 16.91 -16.66
N PRO A 319 5.81 17.04 -16.73
CA PRO A 319 5.15 18.33 -16.93
C PRO A 319 5.55 19.36 -15.86
N GLU A 320 5.73 20.63 -16.25
CA GLU A 320 6.22 21.69 -15.38
C GLU A 320 5.37 21.86 -14.12
N GLU A 321 4.05 21.73 -14.24
CA GLU A 321 3.10 21.79 -13.12
C GLU A 321 3.25 20.66 -12.10
N LEU A 322 3.85 19.53 -12.49
CA LEU A 322 4.10 18.39 -11.62
C LEU A 322 5.51 18.39 -10.99
N HIS A 323 6.46 19.15 -11.53
CA HIS A 323 7.88 19.12 -11.12
C HIS A 323 8.07 19.21 -9.60
N ASN A 324 7.44 20.19 -8.94
CA ASN A 324 7.61 20.37 -7.49
C ASN A 324 7.07 19.19 -6.69
N ARG A 325 5.91 18.65 -7.10
CA ARG A 325 5.28 17.51 -6.44
C ARG A 325 6.05 16.21 -6.71
N PHE A 326 6.55 16.07 -7.94
CA PHE A 326 7.35 14.92 -8.35
C PHE A 326 8.68 14.89 -7.60
N PHE A 327 9.40 16.03 -7.53
CA PHE A 327 10.62 16.17 -6.73
C PHE A 327 10.38 15.81 -5.26
N THR A 328 9.36 16.40 -4.65
CA THR A 328 9.03 16.17 -3.24
C THR A 328 8.74 14.71 -2.94
N THR A 329 7.95 14.05 -3.80
CA THR A 329 7.62 12.65 -3.62
C THR A 329 8.84 11.76 -3.79
N SER A 330 9.66 12.01 -4.82
CA SER A 330 10.92 11.30 -5.06
C SER A 330 11.90 11.45 -3.91
N PHE A 331 12.02 12.66 -3.38
CA PHE A 331 12.87 12.93 -2.21
C PHE A 331 12.43 12.09 -0.99
N CYS A 332 11.15 12.06 -0.69
CA CYS A 332 10.62 11.23 0.41
C CYS A 332 10.87 9.74 0.18
N VAL A 333 10.74 9.26 -1.06
CA VAL A 333 11.04 7.88 -1.46
C VAL A 333 12.51 7.56 -1.27
N HIS A 334 13.41 8.42 -1.73
CA HIS A 334 14.85 8.23 -1.61
C HIS A 334 15.31 8.27 -0.15
N LEU A 335 14.77 9.20 0.64
CA LEU A 335 15.05 9.27 2.08
C LEU A 335 14.56 8.01 2.80
N PHE A 336 13.37 7.49 2.45
CA PHE A 336 12.87 6.23 3.00
C PHE A 336 13.77 5.06 2.61
N SER A 337 14.18 5.00 1.34
CA SER A 337 15.12 4.00 0.85
C SER A 337 16.49 4.09 1.54
N GLN A 338 16.97 5.30 1.87
CA GLN A 338 18.21 5.50 2.63
C GLN A 338 18.11 4.93 4.05
N LEU A 339 16.98 5.15 4.71
CA LEU A 339 16.81 4.81 6.13
C LEU A 339 16.50 3.34 6.40
N PHE A 340 15.71 2.70 5.54
CA PHE A 340 15.12 1.39 5.82
C PHE A 340 15.48 0.34 4.77
N SER A 341 15.50 -0.93 5.17
CA SER A 341 15.90 -2.05 4.31
C SER A 341 14.82 -3.13 4.27
N ASN A 342 14.77 -3.91 3.17
CA ASN A 342 13.85 -5.03 2.97
C ASN A 342 12.36 -4.71 3.18
N ILE A 343 11.94 -3.48 2.84
CA ILE A 343 10.56 -3.03 2.94
C ILE A 343 10.04 -2.74 1.54
N GLN A 344 8.90 -3.32 1.19
CA GLN A 344 8.23 -3.14 -0.11
C GLN A 344 7.02 -2.19 -0.03
N VAL A 345 6.67 -1.75 1.17
CA VAL A 345 5.55 -0.83 1.42
C VAL A 345 6.08 0.56 1.73
N ASP A 346 5.23 1.57 1.60
CA ASP A 346 5.57 2.92 2.07
C ASP A 346 5.52 3.02 3.60
N ILE A 347 5.82 4.21 4.12
CA ILE A 347 5.82 4.48 5.55
C ILE A 347 4.44 4.24 6.20
N ASP A 348 3.35 4.25 5.43
CA ASP A 348 2.00 4.00 5.92
C ASP A 348 1.52 2.56 5.66
N GLY A 349 2.41 1.69 5.16
CA GLY A 349 2.16 0.27 4.96
C GLY A 349 1.44 -0.09 3.67
N HIS A 350 1.31 0.86 2.72
CA HIS A 350 0.64 0.60 1.45
C HIS A 350 1.56 -0.02 0.41
N MET A 351 1.06 -1.07 -0.24
CA MET A 351 1.60 -1.63 -1.48
C MET A 351 0.56 -1.38 -2.58
N ILE A 352 0.93 -0.61 -3.59
CA ILE A 352 -0.03 -0.15 -4.61
C ILE A 352 -0.19 -1.21 -5.70
N PHE A 353 0.89 -1.85 -6.11
CA PHE A 353 0.91 -2.82 -7.20
C PHE A 353 1.21 -4.23 -6.68
N ARG A 354 0.44 -5.23 -7.12
CA ARG A 354 0.54 -6.62 -6.63
C ARG A 354 1.17 -7.60 -7.64
N ASN A 355 0.90 -7.45 -8.93
CA ASN A 355 1.32 -8.38 -9.99
C ASN A 355 2.04 -7.64 -11.13
N LEU A 356 3.05 -6.86 -10.77
CA LEU A 356 3.72 -5.94 -11.69
C LEU A 356 4.32 -6.62 -12.92
N GLU A 357 5.01 -7.75 -12.71
CA GLU A 357 5.75 -8.44 -13.76
C GLU A 357 4.83 -9.03 -14.83
N ASP A 358 3.59 -9.37 -14.46
CA ASP A 358 2.61 -9.92 -15.39
C ASP A 358 1.85 -8.81 -16.14
N ASP A 359 1.64 -7.66 -15.47
CA ASP A 359 0.76 -6.60 -15.99
C ASP A 359 1.51 -5.57 -16.88
N TYR A 360 2.79 -5.24 -16.54
CA TYR A 360 3.56 -4.18 -17.21
C TYR A 360 5.04 -4.56 -17.42
N PRO A 361 5.35 -5.65 -18.15
CA PRO A 361 6.72 -6.17 -18.25
C PRO A 361 7.70 -5.20 -18.91
N ASN A 362 7.27 -4.44 -19.92
CA ASN A 362 8.14 -3.50 -20.63
C ASN A 362 8.45 -2.26 -19.76
N LEU A 363 7.45 -1.68 -19.11
CA LEU A 363 7.66 -0.57 -18.18
C LEU A 363 8.60 -0.96 -17.03
N ILE A 364 8.43 -2.17 -16.48
CA ILE A 364 9.32 -2.70 -15.43
C ILE A 364 10.76 -2.77 -15.92
N LYS A 365 10.98 -3.27 -17.12
CA LYS A 365 12.31 -3.36 -17.71
C LYS A 365 12.98 -1.99 -17.81
N GLU A 366 12.26 -0.97 -18.29
CA GLU A 366 12.77 0.40 -18.42
C GLU A 366 13.09 1.02 -17.05
N LEU A 367 12.18 0.90 -16.07
CA LEU A 367 12.40 1.43 -14.73
C LEU A 367 13.51 0.69 -13.98
N THR A 368 13.65 -0.62 -14.17
CA THR A 368 14.76 -1.41 -13.60
C THR A 368 16.09 -0.97 -14.21
N ALA A 369 16.15 -0.75 -15.52
CA ALA A 369 17.34 -0.21 -16.18
C ALA A 369 17.72 1.18 -15.63
N LEU A 370 16.74 2.06 -15.42
CA LEU A 370 16.95 3.36 -14.80
C LEU A 370 17.52 3.22 -13.38
N ILE A 371 16.96 2.36 -12.52
CA ILE A 371 17.44 2.15 -11.14
C ILE A 371 18.91 1.70 -11.14
N ASN A 372 19.26 0.74 -12.00
CA ASN A 372 20.63 0.23 -12.12
C ASN A 372 21.59 1.35 -12.57
N LYS A 373 21.20 2.13 -13.56
CA LYS A 373 21.99 3.27 -14.05
C LYS A 373 22.21 4.35 -12.99
N LEU A 374 21.18 4.64 -12.18
CA LEU A 374 21.28 5.57 -11.05
C LEU A 374 22.29 5.08 -10.01
N HIS A 375 22.26 3.78 -9.71
CA HIS A 375 23.23 3.18 -8.80
C HIS A 375 24.65 3.22 -9.37
N GLU A 376 24.84 2.82 -10.62
CA GLU A 376 26.15 2.85 -11.30
C GLU A 376 26.74 4.25 -11.39
N THR A 377 25.90 5.26 -11.66
CA THR A 377 26.34 6.65 -11.81
C THR A 377 26.70 7.31 -10.49
N SER A 378 25.91 7.07 -9.42
CA SER A 378 26.08 7.75 -8.14
C SER A 378 26.84 6.92 -7.10
N GLY A 379 26.82 5.59 -7.18
CA GLY A 379 27.32 4.70 -6.14
C GLY A 379 26.47 4.64 -4.88
N GLU A 380 25.31 5.36 -4.85
CA GLU A 380 24.48 5.49 -3.66
C GLU A 380 23.74 4.19 -3.34
N GLN A 381 23.84 3.77 -2.06
CA GLN A 381 23.24 2.52 -1.58
C GLN A 381 21.70 2.57 -1.57
N LEU A 382 21.09 3.73 -1.54
CA LEU A 382 19.65 3.86 -1.59
C LEU A 382 19.06 3.27 -2.88
N PHE A 383 19.81 3.26 -4.00
CA PHE A 383 19.37 2.68 -5.26
C PHE A 383 19.50 1.16 -5.34
N THR A 384 20.11 0.49 -4.37
CA THR A 384 20.18 -0.98 -4.34
C THR A 384 18.86 -1.66 -3.94
N LYS A 385 17.87 -0.88 -3.49
CA LYS A 385 16.57 -1.38 -3.03
C LYS A 385 15.54 -1.42 -4.16
N GLU A 386 15.89 -2.13 -5.22
CA GLU A 386 15.16 -2.20 -6.49
C GLU A 386 13.67 -2.47 -6.32
N SER A 387 13.29 -3.53 -5.60
CA SER A 387 11.89 -3.92 -5.42
C SER A 387 11.02 -2.83 -4.76
N PHE A 388 11.59 -2.04 -3.85
CA PHE A 388 10.90 -0.89 -3.26
C PHE A 388 10.80 0.28 -4.25
N LEU A 389 11.93 0.65 -4.87
CA LEU A 389 12.02 1.79 -5.78
C LEU A 389 11.16 1.58 -7.01
N LEU A 390 11.15 0.38 -7.57
CA LEU A 390 10.32 0.03 -8.72
C LEU A 390 8.84 0.36 -8.47
N GLN A 391 8.28 -0.07 -7.33
CA GLN A 391 6.91 0.24 -6.94
C GLN A 391 6.65 1.76 -6.86
N LYS A 392 7.60 2.50 -6.32
CA LYS A 392 7.46 3.95 -6.15
C LYS A 392 7.64 4.69 -7.47
N TYR A 393 8.57 4.27 -8.30
CA TYR A 393 8.78 4.86 -9.63
C TYR A 393 7.63 4.59 -10.58
N MET A 394 7.00 3.42 -10.49
CA MET A 394 5.74 3.16 -11.20
C MET A 394 4.60 4.09 -10.74
N THR A 395 4.51 4.37 -9.44
CA THR A 395 3.53 5.33 -8.91
C THR A 395 3.82 6.75 -9.45
N LEU A 396 5.09 7.15 -9.48
CA LEU A 396 5.50 8.43 -10.05
C LEU A 396 5.20 8.48 -11.56
N PHE A 397 5.57 7.43 -12.29
CA PHE A 397 5.29 7.30 -13.72
C PHE A 397 3.80 7.41 -14.01
N SER A 398 2.93 6.74 -13.23
CA SER A 398 1.48 6.78 -13.41
C SER A 398 0.86 8.18 -13.23
N SER A 399 1.59 9.12 -12.63
CA SER A 399 1.15 10.52 -12.54
C SER A 399 1.42 11.34 -13.82
N VAL A 400 2.26 10.82 -14.72
CA VAL A 400 2.69 11.49 -15.95
C VAL A 400 2.14 10.78 -17.19
N GLN A 401 2.22 9.45 -17.21
CA GLN A 401 1.79 8.60 -18.32
C GLN A 401 0.98 7.40 -17.81
N PRO A 402 0.09 6.81 -18.63
CA PRO A 402 -0.52 5.52 -18.31
C PRO A 402 0.55 4.44 -18.14
N LEU A 403 0.35 3.51 -17.20
CA LEU A 403 1.30 2.41 -16.95
C LEU A 403 1.51 1.52 -18.16
N THR A 404 0.54 1.48 -19.06
CA THR A 404 0.58 0.72 -20.34
C THR A 404 1.41 1.38 -21.43
N PHE A 405 1.94 2.57 -21.21
CA PHE A 405 2.63 3.38 -22.25
C PHE A 405 3.77 2.65 -22.95
N TYR A 406 4.51 1.80 -22.24
CA TYR A 406 5.62 1.01 -22.82
C TYR A 406 5.19 -0.36 -23.31
N GLU A 407 3.95 -0.77 -23.05
CA GLU A 407 3.45 -2.06 -23.48
C GLU A 407 3.09 -2.05 -24.99
N SER A 408 3.01 -3.23 -25.58
CA SER A 408 2.68 -3.36 -27.00
C SER A 408 1.39 -2.62 -27.34
N GLU A 409 1.44 -1.74 -28.34
CA GLU A 409 0.29 -0.97 -28.77
C GLU A 409 -0.69 -1.87 -29.52
N ILE A 410 -1.99 -1.75 -29.19
CA ILE A 410 -3.10 -2.36 -29.92
C ILE A 410 -3.80 -1.27 -30.72
N LYS A 411 -3.76 -1.38 -32.03
CA LYS A 411 -4.37 -0.45 -32.96
C LYS A 411 -5.83 -0.83 -33.23
N LEU A 412 -6.75 0.05 -32.89
CA LEU A 412 -8.18 -0.13 -33.07
C LEU A 412 -8.67 0.66 -34.29
N PHE A 413 -9.53 0.06 -35.11
CA PHE A 413 -10.28 0.78 -36.13
C PHE A 413 -11.77 0.74 -35.82
N LEU A 414 -12.42 1.91 -35.80
CA LEU A 414 -13.87 2.01 -35.57
C LEU A 414 -14.58 2.29 -36.89
N ASP A 415 -15.21 1.25 -37.44
CA ASP A 415 -16.03 1.33 -38.65
C ASP A 415 -17.51 1.33 -38.29
N THR A 416 -18.16 2.46 -38.50
CA THR A 416 -19.54 2.68 -38.01
C THR A 416 -20.29 3.72 -38.86
N ASP A 417 -21.59 3.56 -38.97
CA ASP A 417 -22.52 4.53 -39.58
C ASP A 417 -22.92 5.66 -38.61
N LEU A 418 -22.39 5.68 -37.39
CA LEU A 418 -22.72 6.69 -36.38
C LEU A 418 -22.23 8.10 -36.79
N PRO A 419 -22.96 9.16 -36.44
CA PRO A 419 -22.53 10.54 -36.66
C PRO A 419 -21.19 10.84 -36.01
N PHE A 420 -20.37 11.73 -36.58
CA PHE A 420 -19.00 12.04 -36.19
C PHE A 420 -18.81 12.25 -34.67
N PHE A 421 -19.66 13.07 -34.03
CA PHE A 421 -19.54 13.32 -32.59
C PHE A 421 -19.87 12.08 -31.74
N VAL A 422 -20.79 11.24 -32.21
CA VAL A 422 -21.11 9.97 -31.54
C VAL A 422 -19.98 8.97 -31.70
N LYS A 423 -19.41 8.88 -32.91
CA LYS A 423 -18.20 8.06 -33.18
C LYS A 423 -17.05 8.44 -32.24
N ASN A 424 -16.77 9.75 -32.07
CA ASN A 424 -15.73 10.21 -31.17
C ASN A 424 -16.06 9.89 -29.69
N ASN A 425 -17.32 9.98 -29.29
CA ASN A 425 -17.73 9.59 -27.95
C ASN A 425 -17.49 8.09 -27.69
N VAL A 426 -17.79 7.25 -28.66
CA VAL A 426 -17.51 5.79 -28.62
C VAL A 426 -16.01 5.52 -28.46
N LYS A 427 -15.15 6.19 -29.28
CA LYS A 427 -13.68 6.08 -29.13
C LYS A 427 -13.25 6.44 -27.72
N ASN A 428 -13.73 7.56 -27.18
CA ASN A 428 -13.38 8.01 -25.82
C ASN A 428 -13.85 7.02 -24.73
N GLN A 429 -15.05 6.46 -24.86
CA GLN A 429 -15.56 5.46 -23.90
C GLN A 429 -14.66 4.21 -23.85
N ILE A 430 -14.18 3.74 -25.01
CA ILE A 430 -13.27 2.60 -25.08
C ILE A 430 -11.91 2.95 -24.47
N LEU A 431 -11.33 4.09 -24.84
CA LEU A 431 -10.05 4.54 -24.28
C LEU A 431 -10.15 4.71 -22.76
N ASP A 432 -11.17 5.39 -22.27
CA ASP A 432 -11.36 5.62 -20.83
C ASP A 432 -11.56 4.32 -20.04
N ARG A 433 -12.22 3.33 -20.65
CA ARG A 433 -12.44 2.03 -20.01
C ARG A 433 -11.18 1.19 -19.91
N PHE A 434 -10.32 1.23 -20.95
CA PHE A 434 -9.23 0.27 -21.11
C PHE A 434 -7.81 0.86 -21.03
N LYS A 435 -7.64 2.17 -20.93
CA LYS A 435 -6.33 2.85 -20.87
C LYS A 435 -5.38 2.39 -19.76
N TYR A 436 -5.93 1.76 -18.71
CA TYR A 436 -5.13 1.22 -17.60
C TYR A 436 -4.78 -0.26 -17.79
N ASP A 437 -5.42 -0.93 -18.75
CA ASP A 437 -5.23 -2.36 -19.01
C ASP A 437 -4.44 -2.60 -20.29
N PHE A 438 -4.53 -1.68 -21.28
CA PHE A 438 -3.90 -1.82 -22.60
C PHE A 438 -3.37 -0.48 -23.10
N ASN A 439 -2.30 -0.54 -23.90
CA ASN A 439 -1.84 0.59 -24.70
C ASN A 439 -2.65 0.63 -26.00
N LEU A 440 -3.53 1.61 -26.14
CA LEU A 440 -4.52 1.67 -27.22
C LEU A 440 -4.38 2.93 -28.07
N SER A 441 -4.46 2.76 -29.39
CA SER A 441 -4.67 3.87 -30.31
C SER A 441 -5.81 3.57 -31.30
N PHE A 442 -6.38 4.62 -31.88
CA PHE A 442 -7.33 4.49 -32.98
C PHE A 442 -6.68 4.95 -34.28
N VAL A 443 -6.67 4.06 -35.27
CA VAL A 443 -6.23 4.39 -36.61
C VAL A 443 -7.35 4.96 -37.46
N GLU A 444 -7.00 5.78 -38.45
CA GLU A 444 -7.95 6.33 -39.41
C GLU A 444 -8.16 5.39 -40.63
N ALA A 445 -9.19 5.68 -41.43
CA ALA A 445 -9.58 4.81 -42.57
C ALA A 445 -8.46 4.55 -43.58
N SER A 446 -7.50 5.48 -43.72
CA SER A 446 -6.32 5.32 -44.59
C SER A 446 -5.30 4.29 -44.06
N GLU A 447 -5.37 4.00 -42.77
CA GLU A 447 -4.46 3.11 -42.02
C GLU A 447 -5.21 1.87 -41.50
N MET A 448 -6.42 1.62 -42.01
CA MET A 448 -7.24 0.49 -41.59
C MET A 448 -6.48 -0.84 -41.68
N ASP A 449 -5.55 -0.92 -42.61
CA ASP A 449 -4.68 -2.09 -42.79
C ASP A 449 -3.69 -2.34 -41.65
N GLU A 450 -3.51 -1.42 -40.73
CA GLU A 450 -2.66 -1.54 -39.55
C GLU A 450 -3.45 -1.89 -38.28
N ALA A 451 -4.78 -1.93 -38.38
CA ALA A 451 -5.60 -2.21 -37.19
C ALA A 451 -5.49 -3.68 -36.72
N ASP A 452 -5.30 -3.92 -35.46
CA ASP A 452 -5.31 -5.25 -34.84
C ASP A 452 -6.74 -5.74 -34.57
N LEU A 453 -7.65 -4.80 -34.24
CA LEU A 453 -9.05 -5.08 -33.96
C LEU A 453 -9.95 -4.05 -34.63
N VAL A 454 -10.92 -4.53 -35.42
CA VAL A 454 -11.97 -3.70 -36.02
C VAL A 454 -13.23 -3.77 -35.18
N LEU A 455 -13.76 -2.60 -34.80
CA LEU A 455 -15.01 -2.48 -34.05
C LEU A 455 -16.08 -1.94 -35.01
N THR A 456 -17.21 -2.62 -35.13
CA THR A 456 -18.28 -2.22 -36.02
C THR A 456 -19.66 -2.46 -35.42
N ASN A 457 -20.65 -1.65 -35.82
CA ASN A 457 -22.07 -1.88 -35.51
C ASN A 457 -22.85 -2.43 -36.71
N ILE A 458 -22.15 -2.79 -37.79
CA ILE A 458 -22.78 -3.27 -39.04
C ILE A 458 -22.46 -4.76 -39.25
N PRO A 459 -23.48 -5.66 -39.22
CA PRO A 459 -23.28 -7.12 -39.28
C PRO A 459 -22.59 -7.63 -40.54
N ASN A 460 -22.75 -6.96 -41.68
CA ASN A 460 -22.27 -7.45 -42.96
C ASN A 460 -20.75 -7.41 -43.13
N LEU A 461 -20.02 -6.69 -42.26
CA LEU A 461 -18.55 -6.69 -42.28
C LEU A 461 -17.96 -8.03 -41.80
N LEU A 462 -18.72 -8.86 -41.10
CA LEU A 462 -18.29 -10.21 -40.71
C LEU A 462 -18.04 -11.16 -41.89
N GLU A 463 -18.69 -10.95 -43.05
CA GLU A 463 -18.46 -11.74 -44.26
C GLU A 463 -17.13 -11.37 -44.97
N GLU A 464 -16.59 -10.17 -44.69
CA GLU A 464 -15.31 -9.70 -45.21
C GLU A 464 -14.13 -10.06 -44.33
N GLU A 465 -14.33 -10.54 -43.09
CA GLU A 465 -13.29 -11.03 -42.18
C GLU A 465 -12.32 -12.03 -42.84
N LEU A 466 -12.83 -12.84 -43.73
CA LEU A 466 -12.07 -13.84 -44.48
C LEU A 466 -11.01 -13.20 -45.44
N ARG A 467 -11.10 -11.89 -45.73
CA ARG A 467 -10.17 -11.18 -46.60
C ARG A 467 -8.99 -10.57 -45.88
N PHE A 468 -9.12 -10.29 -44.54
CA PHE A 468 -8.16 -9.45 -43.84
C PHE A 468 -7.41 -10.16 -42.70
N SER A 469 -7.61 -11.42 -42.40
CA SER A 469 -6.98 -12.17 -41.25
C SER A 469 -6.96 -11.42 -39.91
N ARG A 470 -7.91 -10.55 -39.67
CA ARG A 470 -7.99 -9.68 -38.46
C ARG A 470 -9.16 -10.00 -37.60
N GLN A 471 -9.05 -9.63 -36.29
CA GLN A 471 -10.18 -9.80 -35.40
C GLN A 471 -11.20 -8.65 -35.62
N VAL A 472 -12.49 -9.02 -35.74
CA VAL A 472 -13.60 -8.07 -35.84
C VAL A 472 -14.54 -8.26 -34.66
N HIS A 473 -15.03 -7.18 -34.04
CA HIS A 473 -16.05 -7.22 -33.00
C HIS A 473 -17.26 -6.41 -33.41
N LEU A 474 -18.41 -7.06 -33.41
CA LEU A 474 -19.71 -6.42 -33.63
C LEU A 474 -20.23 -5.95 -32.27
N PHE A 475 -20.51 -4.65 -32.12
CA PHE A 475 -21.07 -4.07 -30.92
C PHE A 475 -22.47 -3.49 -31.15
N ASP A 476 -23.26 -3.45 -30.08
CA ASP A 476 -24.54 -2.75 -30.06
C ASP A 476 -24.34 -1.27 -29.66
N PHE A 477 -25.16 -0.39 -30.25
CA PHE A 477 -25.14 1.02 -29.78
C PHE A 477 -26.46 1.37 -29.10
N PRO A 478 -26.42 1.93 -27.86
CA PRO A 478 -25.25 2.22 -27.04
C PRO A 478 -24.54 0.95 -26.52
N PHE A 479 -23.24 1.05 -26.24
CA PHE A 479 -22.46 -0.05 -25.69
C PHE A 479 -23.10 -0.65 -24.44
N ASN A 480 -23.17 -1.95 -24.40
CA ASN A 480 -23.62 -2.68 -23.24
C ASN A 480 -22.42 -3.37 -22.51
N HIS A 481 -22.67 -3.91 -21.33
CA HIS A 481 -21.61 -4.54 -20.53
C HIS A 481 -20.95 -5.73 -21.23
N ARG A 482 -21.70 -6.48 -22.03
CA ARG A 482 -21.20 -7.62 -22.80
C ARG A 482 -20.20 -7.20 -23.88
N ASP A 483 -20.43 -6.07 -24.55
CA ASP A 483 -19.51 -5.56 -25.57
C ASP A 483 -18.14 -5.28 -24.97
N PHE A 484 -18.08 -4.63 -23.81
CA PHE A 484 -16.80 -4.37 -23.13
C PHE A 484 -16.06 -5.65 -22.73
N ILE A 485 -16.77 -6.69 -22.23
CA ILE A 485 -16.18 -7.99 -21.89
C ILE A 485 -15.59 -8.65 -23.14
N GLU A 486 -16.30 -8.65 -24.26
CA GLU A 486 -15.86 -9.29 -25.49
C GLU A 486 -14.69 -8.53 -26.13
N ILE A 487 -14.71 -7.19 -26.11
CA ILE A 487 -13.58 -6.35 -26.57
C ILE A 487 -12.34 -6.67 -25.71
N GLU A 488 -12.47 -6.68 -24.38
CA GLU A 488 -11.38 -7.01 -23.47
C GLU A 488 -10.79 -8.40 -23.76
N ARG A 489 -11.64 -9.40 -23.97
CA ARG A 489 -11.22 -10.77 -24.30
C ARG A 489 -10.41 -10.83 -25.59
N LYS A 490 -10.85 -10.08 -26.62
CA LYS A 490 -10.12 -10.01 -27.91
C LYS A 490 -8.80 -9.28 -27.78
N MET A 491 -8.75 -8.15 -27.09
CA MET A 491 -7.50 -7.43 -26.81
C MET A 491 -6.49 -8.29 -26.02
N LYS A 492 -6.95 -9.05 -25.02
CA LYS A 492 -6.10 -10.02 -24.29
C LYS A 492 -5.56 -11.14 -25.19
N ALA A 493 -6.31 -11.57 -26.20
CA ALA A 493 -5.81 -12.55 -27.16
C ALA A 493 -4.72 -11.95 -28.06
N ILE A 494 -4.92 -10.72 -28.56
CA ILE A 494 -3.94 -9.98 -29.36
C ILE A 494 -2.64 -9.77 -28.57
N THR A 495 -2.72 -9.32 -27.33
CA THR A 495 -1.52 -9.09 -26.47
C THR A 495 -0.70 -10.36 -26.23
N ARG A 496 -1.31 -11.55 -26.29
CA ARG A 496 -0.60 -12.84 -26.13
C ARG A 496 0.10 -13.30 -27.42
N GLU A 497 -0.30 -12.75 -28.55
CA GLU A 497 0.27 -13.06 -29.87
C GLU A 497 1.39 -12.09 -30.25
N LEU A 498 1.43 -10.89 -29.64
CA LEU A 498 2.47 -9.88 -29.75
C LEU A 498 3.65 -10.15 -28.78
#